data_2762c81a40d8d8116253e0876914e9d1
#
_entry.id   2762c81a40d8d8116253e0876914e9d1
#
_cell.length_a   1.000
_cell.length_b   1.000
_cell.length_c   1.000
_cell.angle_alpha   90.00
_cell.angle_beta   90.00
_cell.angle_gamma   90.00
#
_symmetry.space_group_name_H-M   'P 1'
#
loop_
_entity.id
_entity.type
_entity.pdbx_description
1 polymer ?
#
loop_
_entity_poly.entity_id
_entity_poly.type
_entity_poly.pdbx_seq_one_letter_code
_entity_poly.pdbx_strand_id
1 'polypeptide(L)'
;MLSLLAALELVALLVVDLSAQQLLAYNPAGRLIYRAPVSSGLPASPTPTGSFQVASKYAETTMSGPGYRIPGVRDVMCLGGEGLSPNAICLHPAPWQEGVGQCFGVARSRGCVRLSSATARWLFPRTAIGTPVTIRR
;
A
#
# COMPACT_ATOMS: atom_id res chain seq x y z
N MET A 1 13.36 -16.72 27.10
CA MET A 1 13.25 -15.31 26.68
C MET A 1 12.67 -15.21 25.27
N LEU A 2 11.68 -14.37 25.11
CA LEU A 2 11.10 -14.14 23.79
C LEU A 2 12.05 -13.29 22.95
N SER A 3 12.28 -13.69 21.71
CA SER A 3 13.04 -12.88 20.77
C SER A 3 12.21 -11.69 20.32
N LEU A 4 12.87 -10.65 19.82
CA LEU A 4 12.20 -9.50 19.24
C LEU A 4 11.35 -9.90 18.03
N LEU A 5 11.72 -10.98 17.33
CA LEU A 5 10.95 -11.48 16.19
C LEU A 5 9.59 -11.97 16.61
N ALA A 6 9.44 -12.51 17.83
CA ALA A 6 8.15 -12.97 18.33
C ALA A 6 7.17 -11.82 18.57
N ALA A 7 7.67 -10.58 18.69
CA ALA A 7 6.84 -9.40 18.88
C ALA A 7 6.34 -8.80 17.56
N LEU A 8 6.86 -9.26 16.41
CA LEU A 8 6.46 -8.74 15.10
C LEU A 8 5.18 -9.43 14.66
N GLU A 9 4.05 -8.71 14.76
CA GLU A 9 2.78 -9.22 14.25
C GLU A 9 2.78 -9.22 12.72
N LEU A 10 2.32 -10.34 12.14
CA LEU A 10 2.22 -10.49 10.70
C LEU A 10 0.85 -10.00 10.22
N VAL A 11 0.85 -9.40 9.04
CA VAL A 11 -0.37 -9.02 8.35
C VAL A 11 -0.86 -10.24 7.55
N ALA A 12 -2.12 -10.61 7.75
CA ALA A 12 -2.74 -11.70 7.01
C ALA A 12 -3.74 -11.19 5.96
N LEU A 13 -4.18 -9.94 6.08
CA LEU A 13 -5.11 -9.33 5.14
C LEU A 13 -4.94 -7.81 5.18
N LEU A 14 -4.87 -7.20 4.01
CA LEU A 14 -4.96 -5.76 3.84
C LEU A 14 -6.30 -5.41 3.21
N VAL A 15 -6.93 -4.35 3.71
CA VAL A 15 -8.13 -3.78 3.11
C VAL A 15 -7.85 -2.32 2.80
N VAL A 16 -8.08 -1.93 1.56
CA VAL A 16 -8.04 -0.52 1.16
C VAL A 16 -9.48 -0.08 0.95
N ASP A 17 -9.94 0.82 1.80
CA ASP A 17 -11.30 1.38 1.73
C ASP A 17 -11.21 2.71 0.99
N LEU A 18 -11.68 2.73 -0.25
CA LEU A 18 -11.59 3.91 -1.11
C LEU A 18 -12.51 5.03 -0.63
N SER A 19 -13.68 4.70 -0.12
CA SER A 19 -14.62 5.71 0.38
C SER A 19 -14.06 6.45 1.59
N ALA A 20 -13.43 5.71 2.49
CA ALA A 20 -12.81 6.28 3.70
C ALA A 20 -11.39 6.77 3.46
N GLN A 21 -10.76 6.42 2.34
CA GLN A 21 -9.36 6.68 2.04
C GLN A 21 -8.48 6.19 3.19
N GLN A 22 -8.65 4.92 3.54
CA GLN A 22 -7.93 4.25 4.63
C GLN A 22 -7.43 2.89 4.21
N LEU A 23 -6.30 2.51 4.81
CA LEU A 23 -5.80 1.15 4.77
C LEU A 23 -5.99 0.53 6.14
N LEU A 24 -6.45 -0.72 6.14
CA LEU A 24 -6.69 -1.52 7.34
C LEU A 24 -5.86 -2.80 7.24
N ALA A 25 -5.11 -3.12 8.28
CA ALA A 25 -4.30 -4.34 8.33
C ALA A 25 -4.82 -5.26 9.44
N TYR A 26 -5.05 -6.51 9.08
CA TYR A 26 -5.55 -7.53 9.99
C TYR A 26 -4.52 -8.63 10.18
N ASN A 27 -4.42 -9.16 11.40
CA ASN A 27 -3.52 -10.28 11.69
C ASN A 27 -4.20 -11.62 11.39
N PRO A 28 -3.48 -12.77 11.52
CA PRO A 28 -4.07 -14.08 11.25
C PRO A 28 -5.29 -14.43 12.11
N ALA A 29 -5.44 -13.80 13.27
CA ALA A 29 -6.61 -13.99 14.14
C ALA A 29 -7.80 -13.12 13.71
N GLY A 30 -7.67 -12.34 12.64
CA GLY A 30 -8.73 -11.46 12.17
C GLY A 30 -8.86 -10.14 12.94
N ARG A 31 -7.87 -9.82 13.76
CA ARG A 31 -7.88 -8.58 14.53
C ARG A 31 -7.25 -7.44 13.73
N LEU A 32 -7.88 -6.28 13.78
CA LEU A 32 -7.31 -5.05 13.22
C LEU A 32 -6.09 -4.64 14.05
N ILE A 33 -4.92 -4.60 13.40
CA ILE A 33 -3.66 -4.24 14.09
C ILE A 33 -3.05 -2.93 13.59
N TYR A 34 -3.57 -2.39 12.49
CA TYR A 34 -3.07 -1.11 11.98
C TYR A 34 -4.10 -0.44 11.10
N ARG A 35 -4.18 0.87 11.20
CA ARG A 35 -5.05 1.70 10.36
C ARG A 35 -4.33 2.99 10.02
N ALA A 36 -4.41 3.41 8.78
CA ALA A 36 -3.77 4.65 8.35
C ALA A 36 -4.51 5.26 7.16
N PRO A 37 -4.47 6.59 7.02
CA PRO A 37 -5.01 7.25 5.84
C PRO A 37 -4.12 6.97 4.63
N VAL A 38 -4.74 6.93 3.44
CA VAL A 38 -4.05 6.73 2.17
C VAL A 38 -4.55 7.77 1.16
N SER A 39 -3.88 7.84 0.01
CA SER A 39 -4.36 8.59 -1.14
C SER A 39 -4.40 7.66 -2.34
N SER A 40 -5.59 7.25 -2.73
CA SER A 40 -5.83 6.39 -3.89
C SER A 40 -5.93 7.21 -5.17
N GLY A 41 -6.29 6.54 -6.28
CA GLY A 41 -6.41 7.18 -7.58
C GLY A 41 -7.52 8.23 -7.65
N LEU A 42 -7.24 9.30 -8.38
CA LEU A 42 -8.23 10.32 -8.71
C LEU A 42 -9.34 9.73 -9.58
N PRO A 43 -10.52 10.38 -9.65
CA PRO A 43 -11.63 9.86 -10.45
C PRO A 43 -11.27 9.57 -11.92
N ALA A 44 -10.33 10.34 -12.50
CA ALA A 44 -9.88 10.11 -13.87
C ALA A 44 -8.96 8.89 -14.02
N SER A 45 -8.38 8.41 -12.94
CA SER A 45 -7.48 7.26 -12.92
C SER A 45 -7.69 6.48 -11.64
N PRO A 46 -8.87 5.88 -11.46
CA PRO A 46 -9.24 5.29 -10.18
C PRO A 46 -8.42 4.03 -9.87
N THR A 47 -8.22 3.79 -8.57
CA THR A 47 -7.70 2.52 -8.10
C THR A 47 -8.78 1.46 -8.31
N PRO A 48 -8.45 0.32 -8.95
CA PRO A 48 -9.46 -0.72 -9.19
C PRO A 48 -9.91 -1.37 -7.89
N THR A 49 -11.19 -1.76 -7.85
CA THR A 49 -11.73 -2.55 -6.75
C THR A 49 -11.61 -4.04 -7.07
N GLY A 50 -11.54 -4.87 -6.04
CA GLY A 50 -11.49 -6.31 -6.20
C GLY A 50 -10.65 -6.99 -5.14
N SER A 51 -10.39 -8.27 -5.39
CA SER A 51 -9.55 -9.11 -4.54
C SER A 51 -8.23 -9.38 -5.24
N PHE A 52 -7.16 -8.93 -4.62
CA PHE A 52 -5.81 -9.02 -5.16
C PHE A 52 -4.88 -9.66 -4.12
N GLN A 53 -3.60 -9.76 -4.44
CA GLN A 53 -2.59 -10.17 -3.48
C GLN A 53 -1.31 -9.37 -3.72
N VAL A 54 -0.44 -9.34 -2.72
CA VAL A 54 0.89 -8.78 -2.87
C VAL A 54 1.68 -9.72 -3.78
N ALA A 55 2.05 -9.25 -4.97
CA ALA A 55 2.75 -10.06 -5.96
C ALA A 55 4.26 -9.84 -5.94
N SER A 56 4.70 -8.63 -5.60
CA SER A 56 6.12 -8.30 -5.55
C SER A 56 6.38 -7.24 -4.50
N LYS A 57 7.61 -7.25 -3.98
CA LYS A 57 8.05 -6.30 -2.96
C LYS A 57 9.42 -5.77 -3.35
N TYR A 58 9.62 -4.48 -3.17
CA TYR A 58 10.89 -3.82 -3.49
C TYR A 58 11.32 -2.98 -2.29
N ALA A 59 12.48 -3.30 -1.72
CA ALA A 59 13.04 -2.49 -0.64
C ALA A 59 13.30 -1.07 -1.11
N GLU A 60 13.70 -0.91 -2.37
CA GLU A 60 13.88 0.37 -3.03
C GLU A 60 13.74 0.18 -4.53
N THR A 61 13.06 1.10 -5.18
CA THR A 61 12.86 1.03 -6.64
C THR A 61 12.61 2.42 -7.22
N THR A 62 12.62 2.50 -8.54
CA THR A 62 12.22 3.70 -9.27
C THR A 62 10.79 3.54 -9.73
N MET A 63 9.95 4.51 -9.39
CA MET A 63 8.58 4.57 -9.89
C MET A 63 8.57 5.43 -11.15
N SER A 64 8.04 4.89 -12.24
CA SER A 64 8.00 5.64 -13.50
C SER A 64 6.72 5.38 -14.26
N GLY A 65 6.35 6.37 -15.07
CA GLY A 65 5.18 6.31 -15.94
C GLY A 65 5.24 7.49 -16.90
N PRO A 66 4.19 7.70 -17.72
CA PRO A 66 4.17 8.83 -18.64
C PRO A 66 4.34 10.16 -17.89
N GLY A 67 5.43 10.88 -18.23
CA GLY A 67 5.68 12.20 -17.69
C GLY A 67 6.31 12.24 -16.30
N TYR A 68 6.69 11.09 -15.70
CA TYR A 68 7.37 11.11 -14.42
C TYR A 68 8.35 9.95 -14.23
N ARG A 69 9.34 10.20 -13.40
CA ARG A 69 10.31 9.19 -12.94
C ARG A 69 10.77 9.60 -11.54
N ILE A 70 10.52 8.74 -10.55
CA ILE A 70 10.84 9.01 -9.15
C ILE A 70 11.75 7.89 -8.65
N PRO A 71 13.05 8.13 -8.51
CA PRO A 71 13.99 7.13 -7.99
C PRO A 71 13.95 7.08 -6.46
N GLY A 72 14.50 6.00 -5.90
CA GLY A 72 14.72 5.89 -4.46
C GLY A 72 13.46 5.73 -3.63
N VAL A 73 12.36 5.22 -4.23
CA VAL A 73 11.12 4.97 -3.48
C VAL A 73 11.29 3.66 -2.71
N ARG A 74 11.07 3.71 -1.40
CA ARG A 74 11.31 2.58 -0.49
C ARG A 74 10.04 1.88 -0.10
N ASP A 75 10.19 0.59 0.32
CA ASP A 75 9.10 -0.18 0.92
C ASP A 75 7.87 -0.27 0.02
N VAL A 76 8.09 -0.63 -1.24
CA VAL A 76 7.04 -0.71 -2.27
C VAL A 76 6.51 -2.13 -2.35
N MET A 77 5.18 -2.27 -2.33
CA MET A 77 4.51 -3.56 -2.52
C MET A 77 3.55 -3.43 -3.69
N CYS A 78 3.76 -4.24 -4.73
CA CYS A 78 2.91 -4.20 -5.92
C CYS A 78 1.94 -5.36 -5.92
N LEU A 79 0.73 -5.10 -6.41
CA LEU A 79 -0.37 -6.05 -6.36
C LEU A 79 -0.46 -6.87 -7.64
N GLY A 80 -0.91 -8.09 -7.50
CA GLY A 80 -1.24 -8.98 -8.61
C GLY A 80 -2.67 -9.47 -8.44
N GLY A 81 -3.21 -10.00 -9.51
CA GLY A 81 -4.56 -10.54 -9.52
C GLY A 81 -5.22 -10.34 -10.86
N GLU A 82 -6.45 -10.82 -10.97
CA GLU A 82 -7.19 -10.75 -12.22
C GLU A 82 -7.38 -9.30 -12.64
N GLY A 83 -7.04 -8.99 -13.88
CA GLY A 83 -7.20 -7.67 -14.45
C GLY A 83 -6.06 -6.70 -14.17
N LEU A 84 -5.03 -7.11 -13.41
CA LEU A 84 -3.87 -6.27 -13.13
C LEU A 84 -2.65 -6.72 -13.92
N SER A 85 -2.06 -5.80 -14.67
CA SER A 85 -0.73 -6.00 -15.24
C SER A 85 0.33 -5.94 -14.13
N PRO A 86 1.47 -6.62 -14.28
CA PRO A 86 2.53 -6.56 -13.29
C PRO A 86 2.95 -5.12 -12.97
N ASN A 87 3.07 -4.80 -11.70
CA ASN A 87 3.50 -3.50 -11.19
C ASN A 87 2.60 -2.32 -11.60
N ALA A 88 1.37 -2.59 -12.07
CA ALA A 88 0.45 -1.53 -12.46
C ALA A 88 -0.12 -0.78 -11.25
N ILE A 89 -0.42 -1.51 -10.19
CA ILE A 89 -0.96 -0.93 -8.94
C ILE A 89 -0.06 -1.35 -7.79
N CYS A 90 0.50 -0.36 -7.10
CA CYS A 90 1.39 -0.61 -5.97
C CYS A 90 0.94 0.21 -4.76
N LEU A 91 1.25 -0.31 -3.59
CA LEU A 91 1.18 0.42 -2.33
C LEU A 91 2.59 0.98 -2.09
N HIS A 92 2.73 2.29 -2.05
CA HIS A 92 4.06 2.89 -1.95
C HIS A 92 4.01 4.20 -1.16
N PRO A 93 5.12 4.57 -0.48
CA PRO A 93 5.17 5.88 0.18
C PRO A 93 5.17 7.02 -0.83
N ALA A 94 4.75 8.18 -0.38
CA ALA A 94 4.75 9.41 -1.16
C ALA A 94 5.40 10.52 -0.35
N PRO A 95 6.73 10.48 -0.16
CA PRO A 95 7.42 11.49 0.65
C PRO A 95 7.28 12.90 0.08
N TRP A 96 7.13 13.04 -1.25
CA TRP A 96 6.87 14.34 -1.87
C TRP A 96 5.54 14.93 -1.41
N GLN A 97 4.54 14.11 -1.09
CA GLN A 97 3.26 14.57 -0.58
C GLN A 97 3.38 15.05 0.86
N GLU A 98 4.17 14.35 1.66
CA GLU A 98 4.44 14.73 3.05
C GLU A 98 5.18 16.06 3.11
N GLY A 99 6.17 16.25 2.22
CA GLY A 99 7.03 17.42 2.21
C GLY A 99 6.34 18.72 1.87
N VAL A 100 5.19 18.67 1.17
CA VAL A 100 4.43 19.88 0.83
C VAL A 100 3.16 20.03 1.68
N GLY A 101 3.04 19.23 2.74
CA GLY A 101 1.91 19.32 3.65
C GLY A 101 0.59 18.81 3.08
N GLN A 102 0.62 18.06 1.99
CA GLN A 102 -0.58 17.45 1.44
C GLN A 102 -0.97 16.27 2.30
N CYS A 103 -2.11 16.33 2.95
CA CYS A 103 -2.54 15.26 3.83
C CYS A 103 -2.97 14.02 3.04
N PHE A 104 -2.80 12.86 3.66
CA PHE A 104 -3.43 11.62 3.21
C PHE A 104 -4.89 11.63 3.65
N GLY A 105 -5.69 10.75 3.10
CA GLY A 105 -7.13 10.73 3.34
C GLY A 105 -7.94 11.32 2.21
N VAL A 106 -7.26 11.76 1.15
CA VAL A 106 -7.85 12.35 -0.06
C VAL A 106 -7.21 11.69 -1.27
N ALA A 107 -8.00 11.32 -2.27
CA ALA A 107 -7.49 10.74 -3.51
C ALA A 107 -6.61 11.75 -4.24
N ARG A 108 -5.39 11.32 -4.63
CA ARG A 108 -4.39 12.19 -5.26
C ARG A 108 -3.56 11.50 -6.33
N SER A 109 -3.63 10.16 -6.46
CA SER A 109 -2.71 9.40 -7.31
C SER A 109 -3.28 9.14 -8.69
N ARG A 110 -2.50 8.44 -9.51
CA ARG A 110 -2.90 7.99 -10.84
C ARG A 110 -3.33 6.53 -10.86
N GLY A 111 -3.68 5.98 -9.70
CA GLY A 111 -4.14 4.59 -9.57
C GLY A 111 -3.49 3.85 -8.43
N CYS A 112 -2.21 4.05 -8.17
CA CYS A 112 -1.54 3.45 -7.01
C CYS A 112 -2.09 4.01 -5.70
N VAL A 113 -1.85 3.30 -4.61
CA VAL A 113 -2.25 3.71 -3.28
C VAL A 113 -1.04 4.33 -2.59
N ARG A 114 -1.08 5.63 -2.37
CA ARG A 114 -0.01 6.36 -1.70
C ARG A 114 -0.16 6.25 -0.20
N LEU A 115 0.94 5.94 0.45
CA LEU A 115 1.04 5.78 1.91
C LEU A 115 1.97 6.84 2.47
N SER A 116 1.85 7.12 3.77
CA SER A 116 2.93 7.82 4.46
C SER A 116 4.15 6.90 4.52
N SER A 117 5.33 7.51 4.65
CA SER A 117 6.57 6.73 4.79
C SER A 117 6.54 5.84 6.01
N ALA A 118 5.94 6.31 7.12
CA ALA A 118 5.80 5.53 8.34
C ALA A 118 4.90 4.31 8.14
N THR A 119 3.79 4.46 7.42
CA THR A 119 2.89 3.34 7.13
C THR A 119 3.57 2.30 6.25
N ALA A 120 4.23 2.74 5.18
CA ALA A 120 4.95 1.83 4.28
C ALA A 120 6.04 1.06 5.04
N ARG A 121 6.79 1.73 5.89
CA ARG A 121 7.84 1.12 6.70
C ARG A 121 7.28 0.11 7.69
N TRP A 122 6.11 0.38 8.27
CA TRP A 122 5.47 -0.56 9.18
C TRP A 122 4.96 -1.81 8.45
N LEU A 123 4.33 -1.63 7.29
CA LEU A 123 3.74 -2.72 6.51
C LEU A 123 4.78 -3.65 5.90
N PHE A 124 5.85 -3.10 5.36
CA PHE A 124 6.76 -3.84 4.48
C PHE A 124 7.30 -5.12 5.12
N PRO A 125 7.91 -5.09 6.32
CA PRO A 125 8.44 -6.32 6.92
C PRO A 125 7.36 -7.27 7.43
N ARG A 126 6.13 -6.81 7.59
CA ARG A 126 5.03 -7.59 8.16
C ARG A 126 4.14 -8.25 7.12
N THR A 127 4.30 -7.92 5.85
CA THR A 127 3.38 -8.33 4.79
C THR A 127 4.14 -9.16 3.76
N ALA A 128 3.85 -10.46 3.71
CA ALA A 128 4.52 -11.38 2.79
C ALA A 128 3.92 -11.31 1.40
N ILE A 129 4.71 -11.70 0.39
CA ILE A 129 4.19 -11.96 -0.95
C ILE A 129 3.11 -13.04 -0.83
N GLY A 130 2.00 -12.83 -1.50
CA GLY A 130 0.82 -13.69 -1.42
C GLY A 130 -0.23 -13.22 -0.44
N THR A 131 0.06 -12.23 0.40
CA THR A 131 -0.92 -11.67 1.33
C THR A 131 -2.12 -11.10 0.56
N PRO A 132 -3.35 -11.51 0.91
CA PRO A 132 -4.55 -10.97 0.26
C PRO A 132 -4.71 -9.47 0.50
N VAL A 133 -5.16 -8.77 -0.54
CA VAL A 133 -5.46 -7.34 -0.48
C VAL A 133 -6.83 -7.13 -1.11
N THR A 134 -7.78 -6.67 -0.32
CA THR A 134 -9.10 -6.31 -0.81
C THR A 134 -9.17 -4.80 -0.98
N ILE A 135 -9.56 -4.36 -2.16
CA ILE A 135 -9.81 -2.94 -2.44
C ILE A 135 -11.30 -2.77 -2.66
N ARG A 136 -11.93 -1.96 -1.84
CA ARG A 136 -13.38 -1.74 -1.86
C ARG A 136 -13.73 -0.27 -1.72
N ARG A 137 -14.95 0.05 -2.08
CA ARG A 137 -15.56 1.37 -1.83
C ARG A 137 -16.20 1.42 -0.45
#